data_c00a2818dc9d34c2c4eec33018da7f8f
#
_entry.id   c00a2818dc9d34c2c4eec33018da7f8f
#
_cell.length_a   1.000
_cell.length_b   1.000
_cell.length_c   1.000
_cell.angle_alpha   90.00
_cell.angle_beta   90.00
_cell.angle_gamma   90.00
#
_symmetry.space_group_name_H-M   'P 1'
#
loop_
_entity.id
_entity.type
_entity.pdbx_description
1 polymer ?
#
loop_
_entity_poly.entity_id
_entity_poly.type
_entity_poly.pdbx_seq_one_letter_code
_entity_poly.pdbx_strand_id
1 'polypeptide(L)'
;MTDVQVIAIDGPAGSGKSTVARAVAARCGLGYLDTGAMYRSVAFAALHGGVAPDDAEVVANLARNMELSIDPDGTVIVDGVDATIEIRGPEVTRAVSIVAANPEVRDEMRARQRRWAAERGGGVMEGRDIGTVVFPDARLKVYLDASPEVRAARRSKEVADLSYERVASDLA
;
A
#
# COMPACT_ATOMS: atom_id res chain seq x y z
N MET A 1 26.17 12.88 -2.26
CA MET A 1 24.80 12.48 -1.87
C MET A 1 24.11 12.04 -3.15
N THR A 2 23.85 10.74 -3.32
CA THR A 2 23.08 10.25 -4.45
C THR A 2 21.66 10.80 -4.34
N ASP A 3 21.27 11.55 -5.35
CA ASP A 3 19.94 12.16 -5.43
C ASP A 3 18.90 11.02 -5.52
N VAL A 4 18.04 10.91 -4.50
CA VAL A 4 17.03 9.83 -4.41
C VAL A 4 15.97 10.09 -5.47
N GLN A 5 15.94 9.28 -6.52
CA GLN A 5 15.07 9.50 -7.67
C GLN A 5 13.71 8.80 -7.49
N VAL A 6 12.71 9.53 -7.01
CA VAL A 6 11.36 9.01 -6.84
C VAL A 6 10.46 9.44 -7.99
N ILE A 7 9.68 8.48 -8.52
CA ILE A 7 8.52 8.71 -9.38
C ILE A 7 7.29 8.46 -8.51
N ALA A 8 6.53 9.52 -8.26
CA ALA A 8 5.30 9.47 -7.48
C ALA A 8 4.08 9.31 -8.39
N ILE A 9 3.25 8.30 -8.13
CA ILE A 9 2.00 8.06 -8.86
C ILE A 9 0.86 8.06 -7.85
N ASP A 10 0.16 9.17 -7.76
CA ASP A 10 -0.97 9.38 -6.86
C ASP A 10 -2.30 9.27 -7.61
N GLY A 11 -3.38 9.06 -6.87
CA GLY A 11 -4.74 9.02 -7.42
C GLY A 11 -5.69 8.17 -6.60
N PRO A 12 -6.99 8.18 -6.92
CA PRO A 12 -8.02 7.47 -6.17
C PRO A 12 -7.95 5.94 -6.38
N ALA A 13 -8.67 5.19 -5.53
CA ALA A 13 -8.82 3.74 -5.70
C ALA A 13 -9.47 3.41 -7.05
N GLY A 14 -9.01 2.34 -7.71
CA GLY A 14 -9.54 1.91 -9.01
C GLY A 14 -9.10 2.76 -10.19
N SER A 15 -8.19 3.74 -10.02
CA SER A 15 -7.69 4.56 -11.13
C SER A 15 -6.69 3.85 -12.05
N GLY A 16 -6.16 2.68 -11.63
CA GLY A 16 -5.17 1.91 -12.39
C GLY A 16 -3.71 2.20 -12.02
N LYS A 17 -3.48 2.88 -10.88
CA LYS A 17 -2.13 3.23 -10.41
C LYS A 17 -1.17 2.05 -10.34
N SER A 18 -1.58 0.95 -9.74
CA SER A 18 -0.72 -0.22 -9.55
C SER A 18 -0.23 -0.80 -10.88
N THR A 19 -1.11 -0.88 -11.88
CA THR A 19 -0.75 -1.35 -13.21
C THR A 19 0.26 -0.41 -13.87
N VAL A 20 0.01 0.89 -13.82
CA VAL A 20 0.90 1.91 -14.42
C VAL A 20 2.23 1.95 -13.66
N ALA A 21 2.20 1.99 -12.33
CA ALA A 21 3.40 2.08 -11.51
C ALA A 21 4.34 0.89 -11.69
N ARG A 22 3.81 -0.33 -11.75
CA ARG A 22 4.60 -1.54 -12.03
C ARG A 22 5.19 -1.51 -13.43
N ALA A 23 4.43 -1.10 -14.44
CA ALA A 23 4.92 -0.99 -15.81
C ALA A 23 6.03 0.06 -15.93
N VAL A 24 5.91 1.21 -15.27
CA VAL A 24 6.93 2.26 -15.23
C VAL A 24 8.18 1.75 -14.51
N ALA A 25 8.04 1.12 -13.35
CA ALA A 25 9.15 0.57 -12.60
C ALA A 25 9.95 -0.44 -13.43
N ALA A 26 9.26 -1.39 -14.07
CA ALA A 26 9.89 -2.40 -14.93
C ALA A 26 10.63 -1.77 -16.13
N ARG A 27 10.03 -0.77 -16.80
CA ARG A 27 10.64 -0.09 -17.95
C ARG A 27 11.86 0.75 -17.60
N CYS A 28 11.86 1.31 -16.39
CA CYS A 28 12.94 2.17 -15.89
C CYS A 28 14.01 1.39 -15.11
N GLY A 29 13.82 0.09 -14.85
CA GLY A 29 14.72 -0.70 -14.00
C GLY A 29 14.72 -0.23 -12.55
N LEU A 30 13.60 0.31 -12.07
CA LEU A 30 13.43 0.85 -10.71
C LEU A 30 12.65 -0.11 -9.83
N GLY A 31 12.85 -0.01 -8.52
CA GLY A 31 11.99 -0.66 -7.53
C GLY A 31 10.56 -0.11 -7.56
N TYR A 32 9.59 -0.93 -7.14
CA TYR A 32 8.18 -0.55 -7.02
C TYR A 32 7.70 -0.73 -5.58
N LEU A 33 6.92 0.24 -5.08
CA LEU A 33 6.30 0.18 -3.77
C LEU A 33 4.82 0.58 -3.83
N ASP A 34 3.95 -0.35 -3.39
CA ASP A 34 2.54 -0.11 -3.12
C ASP A 34 2.40 0.42 -1.67
N THR A 35 2.26 1.72 -1.51
CA THR A 35 2.11 2.30 -0.16
C THR A 35 0.73 2.03 0.43
N GLY A 36 -0.27 1.77 -0.39
CA GLY A 36 -1.59 1.33 0.06
C GLY A 36 -1.52 -0.03 0.76
N ALA A 37 -0.69 -0.95 0.26
CA ALA A 37 -0.44 -2.23 0.91
C ALA A 37 0.17 -2.05 2.31
N MET A 38 1.03 -1.05 2.52
CA MET A 38 1.61 -0.77 3.85
C MET A 38 0.53 -0.41 4.88
N TYR A 39 -0.38 0.51 4.56
CA TYR A 39 -1.49 0.86 5.45
C TYR A 39 -2.47 -0.31 5.67
N ARG A 40 -2.71 -1.12 4.64
CA ARG A 40 -3.51 -2.33 4.76
C ARG A 40 -2.85 -3.36 5.65
N SER A 41 -1.53 -3.46 5.64
CA SER A 41 -0.77 -4.34 6.54
C SER A 41 -0.93 -3.93 8.00
N VAL A 42 -0.95 -2.63 8.31
CA VAL A 42 -1.24 -2.15 9.68
C VAL A 42 -2.66 -2.52 10.10
N ALA A 43 -3.64 -2.34 9.20
CA ALA A 43 -5.03 -2.72 9.48
C ALA A 43 -5.18 -4.24 9.67
N PHE A 44 -4.48 -5.04 8.87
CA PHE A 44 -4.43 -6.49 9.04
C PHE A 44 -3.83 -6.88 10.38
N ALA A 45 -2.67 -6.30 10.75
CA ALA A 45 -2.03 -6.59 12.03
C ALA A 45 -2.94 -6.27 13.23
N ALA A 46 -3.66 -5.15 13.17
CA ALA A 46 -4.63 -4.77 14.19
C ALA A 46 -5.77 -5.80 14.30
N LEU A 47 -6.40 -6.14 13.18
CA LEU A 47 -7.50 -7.11 13.15
C LEU A 47 -7.06 -8.51 13.57
N HIS A 48 -5.90 -8.96 13.08
CA HIS A 48 -5.34 -10.26 13.41
C HIS A 48 -4.96 -10.37 14.90
N GLY A 49 -4.48 -9.27 15.49
CA GLY A 49 -4.18 -9.17 16.93
C GLY A 49 -5.40 -8.88 17.81
N GLY A 50 -6.62 -8.82 17.25
CA GLY A 50 -7.83 -8.50 18.01
C GLY A 50 -7.89 -7.07 18.52
N VAL A 51 -7.15 -6.14 17.91
CA VAL A 51 -7.10 -4.73 18.26
C VAL A 51 -8.14 -3.96 17.43
N ALA A 52 -8.92 -3.10 18.10
CA ALA A 52 -9.86 -2.23 17.41
C ALA A 52 -9.12 -1.22 16.52
N PRO A 53 -9.50 -1.06 15.24
CA PRO A 53 -8.81 -0.13 14.32
C PRO A 53 -8.82 1.33 14.76
N ASP A 54 -9.74 1.72 15.61
CA ASP A 54 -9.88 3.07 16.19
C ASP A 54 -9.15 3.26 17.53
N ASP A 55 -8.54 2.20 18.08
CA ASP A 55 -7.60 2.32 19.20
C ASP A 55 -6.27 2.92 18.71
N ALA A 56 -6.25 4.25 18.66
CA ALA A 56 -5.20 5.02 18.01
C ALA A 56 -3.81 4.73 18.59
N GLU A 57 -3.69 4.61 19.91
CA GLU A 57 -2.40 4.37 20.58
C GLU A 57 -1.86 2.96 20.29
N VAL A 58 -2.70 1.95 20.44
CA VAL A 58 -2.30 0.55 20.22
C VAL A 58 -1.98 0.31 18.74
N VAL A 59 -2.78 0.84 17.83
CA VAL A 59 -2.53 0.73 16.38
C VAL A 59 -1.26 1.45 15.96
N ALA A 60 -0.96 2.61 16.52
CA ALA A 60 0.31 3.30 16.29
C ALA A 60 1.52 2.48 16.79
N ASN A 61 1.40 1.85 17.95
CA ASN A 61 2.43 0.98 18.47
C ASN A 61 2.64 -0.27 17.61
N LEU A 62 1.56 -0.88 17.11
CA LEU A 62 1.64 -1.96 16.12
C LEU A 62 2.38 -1.52 14.86
N ALA A 63 2.04 -0.37 14.30
CA ALA A 63 2.68 0.15 13.09
C ALA A 63 4.20 0.35 13.27
N ARG A 64 4.65 0.78 14.46
CA ARG A 64 6.07 0.96 14.77
C ARG A 64 6.84 -0.34 14.90
N ASN A 65 6.21 -1.36 15.48
CA ASN A 65 6.89 -2.59 15.88
C ASN A 65 6.72 -3.75 14.89
N MET A 66 5.71 -3.73 14.02
CA MET A 66 5.47 -4.80 13.06
C MET A 66 6.63 -4.96 12.08
N GLU A 67 6.95 -6.20 11.77
CA GLU A 67 7.80 -6.56 10.65
C GLU A 67 6.95 -6.61 9.37
N LEU A 68 7.38 -5.90 8.34
CA LEU A 68 6.66 -5.81 7.06
C LEU A 68 7.63 -6.02 5.90
N SER A 69 7.34 -7.01 5.08
CA SER A 69 7.95 -7.21 3.76
C SER A 69 6.88 -7.10 2.68
N ILE A 70 7.19 -6.35 1.63
CA ILE A 70 6.39 -6.25 0.42
C ILE A 70 7.32 -6.51 -0.76
N ASP A 71 7.14 -7.65 -1.40
CA ASP A 71 7.99 -8.08 -2.51
C ASP A 71 7.49 -7.50 -3.85
N PRO A 72 8.36 -7.41 -4.87
CA PRO A 72 7.98 -6.86 -6.19
C PRO A 72 6.86 -7.63 -6.88
N ASP A 73 6.71 -8.92 -6.61
CA ASP A 73 5.62 -9.77 -7.12
C ASP A 73 4.27 -9.49 -6.46
N GLY A 74 4.27 -8.75 -5.34
CA GLY A 74 3.08 -8.38 -4.58
C GLY A 74 2.81 -9.24 -3.35
N THR A 75 3.72 -10.16 -3.02
CA THR A 75 3.68 -10.93 -1.77
C THR A 75 3.87 -9.99 -0.59
N VAL A 76 3.05 -10.14 0.43
CA VAL A 76 3.07 -9.30 1.64
C VAL A 76 3.15 -10.17 2.87
N ILE A 77 4.23 -10.02 3.64
CA ILE A 77 4.42 -10.72 4.91
C ILE A 77 4.33 -9.71 6.05
N VAL A 78 3.50 -10.00 7.04
CA VAL A 78 3.30 -9.19 8.24
C VAL A 78 3.57 -10.04 9.47
N ASP A 79 4.59 -9.69 10.25
CA ASP A 79 5.01 -10.45 11.44
C ASP A 79 5.17 -11.96 11.18
N GLY A 80 5.75 -12.30 10.01
CA GLY A 80 5.97 -13.68 9.58
C GLY A 80 4.74 -14.38 8.98
N VAL A 81 3.58 -13.73 8.92
CA VAL A 81 2.34 -14.26 8.34
C VAL A 81 2.18 -13.76 6.90
N ASP A 82 1.92 -14.67 5.96
CA ASP A 82 1.53 -14.28 4.60
C ASP A 82 0.13 -13.67 4.63
N ALA A 83 0.07 -12.38 4.38
CA ALA A 83 -1.16 -11.58 4.39
C ALA A 83 -1.55 -11.10 2.98
N THR A 84 -0.95 -11.66 1.94
CA THR A 84 -1.07 -11.20 0.54
C THR A 84 -2.52 -11.06 0.08
N ILE A 85 -3.36 -12.03 0.41
CA ILE A 85 -4.79 -12.04 0.07
C ILE A 85 -5.58 -11.22 1.09
N GLU A 86 -5.33 -11.44 2.37
CA GLU A 86 -6.09 -10.89 3.50
C GLU A 86 -6.05 -9.36 3.54
N ILE A 87 -4.91 -8.74 3.23
CA ILE A 87 -4.80 -7.27 3.20
C ILE A 87 -5.74 -6.62 2.17
N ARG A 88 -6.21 -7.38 1.18
CA ARG A 88 -7.17 -6.93 0.16
C ARG A 88 -8.60 -7.32 0.47
N GLY A 89 -8.80 -8.14 1.49
CA GLY A 89 -10.10 -8.64 1.92
C GLY A 89 -11.05 -7.54 2.42
N PRO A 90 -12.34 -7.85 2.59
CA PRO A 90 -13.37 -6.88 2.95
C PRO A 90 -13.17 -6.30 4.35
N GLU A 91 -12.67 -7.05 5.31
CA GLU A 91 -12.45 -6.60 6.69
C GLU A 91 -11.36 -5.53 6.75
N VAL A 92 -10.19 -5.81 6.15
CA VAL A 92 -9.10 -4.84 6.05
C VAL A 92 -9.52 -3.63 5.22
N THR A 93 -10.31 -3.82 4.16
CA THR A 93 -10.80 -2.72 3.33
C THR A 93 -11.71 -1.77 4.12
N ARG A 94 -12.50 -2.26 5.07
CA ARG A 94 -13.30 -1.42 5.97
C ARG A 94 -12.45 -0.70 7.02
N ALA A 95 -11.46 -1.38 7.57
CA ALA A 95 -10.62 -0.87 8.65
C ALA A 95 -9.56 0.14 8.19
N VAL A 96 -9.04 -0.02 6.96
CA VAL A 96 -7.86 0.74 6.50
C VAL A 96 -8.06 2.26 6.51
N SER A 97 -9.27 2.75 6.28
CA SER A 97 -9.54 4.19 6.28
C SER A 97 -9.38 4.79 7.68
N ILE A 98 -9.78 4.06 8.72
CA ILE A 98 -9.64 4.45 10.13
C ILE A 98 -8.14 4.47 10.49
N VAL A 99 -7.44 3.39 10.18
CA VAL A 99 -6.00 3.25 10.44
C VAL A 99 -5.19 4.33 9.72
N ALA A 100 -5.50 4.60 8.45
CA ALA A 100 -4.81 5.61 7.66
C ALA A 100 -5.12 7.06 8.08
N ALA A 101 -6.18 7.28 8.84
CA ALA A 101 -6.49 8.58 9.44
C ALA A 101 -5.64 8.88 10.69
N ASN A 102 -5.06 7.85 11.32
CA ASN A 102 -4.22 8.00 12.50
C ASN A 102 -2.90 8.72 12.16
N PRO A 103 -2.61 9.91 12.77
CA PRO A 103 -1.43 10.69 12.43
C PRO A 103 -0.12 9.95 12.71
N GLU A 104 -0.04 9.21 13.81
CA GLU A 104 1.18 8.49 14.19
C GLU A 104 1.46 7.29 13.28
N VAL A 105 0.43 6.60 12.82
CA VAL A 105 0.55 5.57 11.77
C VAL A 105 1.05 6.20 10.46
N ARG A 106 0.52 7.37 10.09
CA ARG A 106 0.98 8.07 8.89
C ARG A 106 2.44 8.46 8.98
N ASP A 107 2.87 8.96 10.12
CA ASP A 107 4.27 9.37 10.33
C ASP A 107 5.22 8.17 10.23
N GLU A 108 4.87 7.03 10.83
CA GLU A 108 5.65 5.80 10.70
C GLU A 108 5.68 5.29 9.25
N MET A 109 4.53 5.24 8.57
CA MET A 109 4.49 4.78 7.18
C MET A 109 5.31 5.68 6.25
N ARG A 110 5.26 7.00 6.43
CA ARG A 110 6.10 7.95 5.69
C ARG A 110 7.59 7.74 5.96
N ALA A 111 7.98 7.49 7.22
CA ALA A 111 9.35 7.19 7.57
C ALA A 111 9.85 5.91 6.88
N ARG A 112 9.03 4.85 6.87
CA ARG A 112 9.35 3.60 6.17
C ARG A 112 9.45 3.77 4.66
N GLN A 113 8.55 4.54 4.06
CA GLN A 113 8.56 4.84 2.61
C GLN A 113 9.84 5.61 2.22
N ARG A 114 10.24 6.62 3.01
CA ARG A 114 11.47 7.38 2.77
C ARG A 114 12.71 6.51 2.94
N ARG A 115 12.75 5.65 3.94
CA ARG A 115 13.83 4.69 4.15
C ARG A 115 13.94 3.72 2.98
N TRP A 116 12.83 3.17 2.53
CA TRP A 116 12.78 2.27 1.38
C TRP A 116 13.39 2.91 0.12
N ALA A 117 13.06 4.18 -0.16
CA ALA A 117 13.64 4.93 -1.27
C ALA A 117 15.13 5.21 -1.09
N ALA A 118 15.54 5.62 0.11
CA ALA A 118 16.95 5.92 0.41
C ALA A 118 17.85 4.70 0.22
N GLU A 119 17.42 3.52 0.68
CA GLU A 119 18.14 2.26 0.56
C GLU A 119 18.34 1.81 -0.89
N ARG A 120 17.44 2.23 -1.81
CA ARG A 120 17.42 1.82 -3.23
C ARG A 120 17.87 2.92 -4.20
N GLY A 121 18.19 4.10 -3.69
CA GLY A 121 18.49 5.26 -4.54
C GLY A 121 17.27 5.83 -5.27
N GLY A 122 16.05 5.43 -4.87
CA GLY A 122 14.79 5.85 -5.46
C GLY A 122 13.85 4.69 -5.79
N GLY A 123 12.84 4.98 -6.61
CA GLY A 123 11.87 3.98 -7.06
C GLY A 123 10.57 4.61 -7.53
N VAL A 124 9.65 3.76 -7.98
CA VAL A 124 8.27 4.13 -8.32
C VAL A 124 7.38 3.82 -7.12
N MET A 125 6.72 4.83 -6.60
CA MET A 125 5.79 4.68 -5.48
C MET A 125 4.40 5.10 -5.89
N GLU A 126 3.42 4.27 -5.57
CA GLU A 126 2.01 4.63 -5.72
C GLU A 126 1.34 4.92 -4.38
N GLY A 127 0.41 5.88 -4.37
CA GLY A 127 -0.31 6.25 -3.16
C GLY A 127 -1.41 7.28 -3.38
N ARG A 128 -1.53 8.17 -2.41
CA ARG A 128 -2.51 9.27 -2.40
C ARG A 128 -1.86 10.64 -2.24
N ASP A 129 -0.73 10.69 -1.61
CA ASP A 129 -0.01 11.91 -1.23
C ASP A 129 1.51 11.77 -1.37
N ILE A 130 1.96 10.85 -2.22
CA ILE A 130 3.39 10.58 -2.40
C ILE A 130 4.10 11.82 -2.93
N GLY A 131 3.58 12.42 -4.00
CA GLY A 131 4.18 13.59 -4.64
C GLY A 131 3.90 14.93 -3.95
N THR A 132 3.06 14.94 -2.89
CA THR A 132 2.71 16.18 -2.18
C THR A 132 3.25 16.22 -0.76
N VAL A 133 3.32 15.07 -0.08
CA VAL A 133 3.69 14.99 1.34
C VAL A 133 4.91 14.13 1.59
N VAL A 134 4.99 12.95 0.97
CA VAL A 134 6.09 12.00 1.24
C VAL A 134 7.36 12.45 0.52
N PHE A 135 7.26 12.75 -0.76
CA PHE A 135 8.34 13.25 -1.62
C PHE A 135 7.88 14.48 -2.41
N PRO A 136 7.77 15.65 -1.75
CA PRO A 136 7.36 16.88 -2.43
C PRO A 136 8.35 17.34 -3.50
N ASP A 137 9.57 16.82 -3.46
CA ASP A 137 10.68 17.01 -4.40
C ASP A 137 10.87 15.83 -5.37
N ALA A 138 9.90 14.91 -5.46
CA ALA A 138 9.96 13.79 -6.40
C ALA A 138 10.25 14.26 -7.83
N ARG A 139 11.14 13.55 -8.52
CA ARG A 139 11.58 13.87 -9.88
C ARG A 139 10.43 13.92 -10.88
N LEU A 140 9.46 13.04 -10.73
CA LEU A 140 8.24 13.02 -11.52
C LEU A 140 7.05 12.77 -10.60
N LYS A 141 6.01 13.57 -10.78
CA LYS A 141 4.74 13.43 -10.06
C LYS A 141 3.63 13.27 -11.07
N VAL A 142 2.89 12.19 -10.95
CA VAL A 142 1.75 11.85 -11.79
C VAL A 142 0.52 11.70 -10.91
N TYR A 143 -0.56 12.38 -11.27
CA TYR A 143 -1.86 12.11 -10.68
C TYR A 143 -2.71 11.35 -11.71
N LEU A 144 -3.01 10.09 -11.39
CA LEU A 144 -3.76 9.21 -12.28
C LEU A 144 -5.20 9.11 -11.80
N ASP A 145 -6.14 9.47 -12.64
CA ASP A 145 -7.56 9.41 -12.36
C ASP A 145 -8.32 8.59 -13.42
N ALA A 146 -9.54 8.24 -13.09
CA ALA A 146 -10.52 7.61 -13.98
C ALA A 146 -11.92 8.01 -13.51
N SER A 147 -12.92 7.94 -14.39
CA SER A 147 -14.29 8.28 -14.00
C SER A 147 -14.79 7.38 -12.87
N PRO A 148 -15.74 7.85 -12.06
CA PRO A 148 -16.30 7.06 -10.96
C PRO A 148 -16.84 5.70 -11.43
N GLU A 149 -17.46 5.65 -12.62
CA GLU A 149 -18.02 4.43 -13.20
C GLU A 149 -16.92 3.41 -13.53
N VAL A 150 -15.83 3.87 -14.16
CA VAL A 150 -14.68 3.02 -14.49
C VAL A 150 -14.01 2.49 -13.22
N ARG A 151 -13.84 3.34 -12.21
CA ARG A 151 -13.26 2.95 -10.92
C ARG A 151 -14.13 1.92 -10.19
N ALA A 152 -15.46 2.12 -10.18
CA ALA A 152 -16.41 1.20 -9.59
C ALA A 152 -16.39 -0.18 -10.28
N ALA A 153 -16.39 -0.20 -11.62
CA ALA A 153 -16.32 -1.44 -12.39
C ALA A 153 -15.02 -2.22 -12.13
N ARG A 154 -13.88 -1.53 -12.10
CA ARG A 154 -12.58 -2.15 -11.76
C ARG A 154 -12.57 -2.73 -10.35
N ARG A 155 -13.12 -1.98 -9.38
CA ARG A 155 -13.17 -2.44 -7.98
C ARG A 155 -14.07 -3.65 -7.80
N SER A 156 -15.21 -3.70 -8.47
CA SER A 156 -16.11 -4.87 -8.44
C SER A 156 -15.42 -6.12 -8.99
N LYS A 157 -14.62 -5.99 -10.04
CA LYS A 157 -13.85 -7.10 -10.59
C LYS A 157 -12.77 -7.57 -9.62
N GLU A 158 -12.00 -6.66 -9.05
CA GLU A 158 -10.97 -7.00 -8.05
C GLU A 158 -11.55 -7.79 -6.87
N VAL A 159 -12.72 -7.39 -6.37
CA VAL A 159 -13.41 -8.10 -5.26
C VAL A 159 -13.87 -9.48 -5.69
N ALA A 160 -14.37 -9.65 -6.91
CA ALA A 160 -14.79 -10.95 -7.44
C ALA A 160 -13.60 -11.89 -7.62
N ASP A 161 -12.50 -11.40 -8.16
CA ASP A 161 -11.26 -12.17 -8.35
C ASP A 161 -10.69 -12.64 -7.00
N LEU A 162 -10.67 -11.77 -5.99
CA LEU A 162 -10.23 -12.11 -4.62
C LEU A 162 -11.11 -13.16 -3.95
N SER A 163 -12.42 -13.12 -4.20
CA SER A 163 -13.34 -14.13 -3.65
C SER A 163 -13.05 -15.51 -4.24
N TYR A 164 -12.74 -15.57 -5.53
CA TYR A 164 -12.34 -16.81 -6.20
C TYR A 164 -10.99 -17.36 -5.69
N GLU A 165 -9.97 -16.49 -5.56
CA GLU A 165 -8.65 -16.87 -5.06
C GLU A 165 -8.72 -17.42 -3.63
N ARG A 166 -9.56 -16.80 -2.78
CA ARG A 166 -9.77 -17.26 -1.41
C ARG A 166 -10.39 -18.65 -1.35
N VAL A 167 -11.43 -18.90 -2.14
CA VAL A 167 -12.06 -20.23 -2.24
C VAL A 167 -11.08 -21.25 -2.80
N ALA A 168 -10.29 -20.91 -3.80
CA ALA A 168 -9.32 -21.82 -4.39
C ALA A 168 -8.19 -22.18 -3.39
N SER A 169 -7.77 -21.22 -2.56
CA SER A 169 -6.78 -21.46 -1.49
C SER A 169 -7.33 -22.36 -0.37
N ASP A 170 -8.61 -22.20 -0.01
CA ASP A 170 -9.25 -23.00 1.04
C ASP A 170 -9.52 -24.46 0.58
N LEU A 171 -9.45 -24.74 -0.72
CA LEU A 171 -9.66 -26.06 -1.31
C LEU A 171 -8.36 -26.83 -1.62
N ALA A 172 -7.20 -26.18 -1.50
CA ALA A 172 -5.88 -26.77 -1.79
C ALA A 172 -5.22 -27.30 -0.53
#